data_8d275047f58485cd6a5b92a243fb62a1
#
_entry.id   8d275047f58485cd6a5b92a243fb62a1
#
_cell.length_a   1.000
_cell.length_b   1.000
_cell.length_c   1.000
_cell.angle_alpha   90.00
_cell.angle_beta   90.00
_cell.angle_gamma   90.00
#
_symmetry.space_group_name_H-M   'P 1'
#
loop_
_entity.id
_entity.type
_entity.pdbx_description
1 polymer ?
#
loop_
_entity_poly.entity_id
_entity_poly.type
_entity_poly.pdbx_seq_one_letter_code
_entity_poly.pdbx_strand_id
1 'polypeptide(L)'
;MSPTPVPDAEPARADAPAGPFQTRAGAYALIVDGGRVLLSSWQGPEHLVWTLPGGGIELGESPEEACLREVWEETGHTAELTGLLGVTTGTIPAEKRLRGEPLPLLTVQVLYTARITGGVLRPEVGGSSTDARWFDLAELSGLRTASWVTEALARAGVAA
;
A
#
# COMPACT_ATOMS: atom_id res chain seq x y z
N MET A 1 -27.27 -7.75 -10.38
CA MET A 1 -26.17 -8.42 -9.64
C MET A 1 -26.79 -9.21 -8.50
N SER A 2 -26.64 -10.53 -8.52
CA SER A 2 -27.09 -11.37 -7.40
C SER A 2 -26.10 -11.18 -6.24
N PRO A 3 -26.56 -11.04 -4.99
CA PRO A 3 -25.67 -10.94 -3.84
C PRO A 3 -24.89 -12.24 -3.70
N THR A 4 -23.60 -12.13 -3.44
CA THR A 4 -22.75 -13.27 -3.09
C THR A 4 -23.31 -13.89 -1.80
N PRO A 5 -23.59 -15.21 -1.77
CA PRO A 5 -24.10 -15.84 -0.57
C PRO A 5 -23.08 -15.72 0.57
N VAL A 6 -23.54 -15.26 1.72
CA VAL A 6 -22.76 -15.30 2.96
C VAL A 6 -22.68 -16.78 3.36
N PRO A 7 -21.49 -17.35 3.61
CA PRO A 7 -21.38 -18.74 4.04
C PRO A 7 -22.07 -18.93 5.39
N ASP A 8 -22.87 -20.00 5.50
CA ASP A 8 -23.64 -20.34 6.71
C ASP A 8 -22.78 -20.86 7.88
N ALA A 9 -21.46 -20.98 7.69
CA ALA A 9 -20.51 -21.38 8.72
C ALA A 9 -19.60 -20.20 9.07
N GLU A 10 -19.50 -19.92 10.35
CA GLU A 10 -18.48 -19.00 10.87
C GLU A 10 -17.08 -19.51 10.42
N PRO A 11 -16.34 -18.74 9.61
CA PRO A 11 -15.04 -19.21 9.18
C PRO A 11 -14.17 -19.40 10.42
N ALA A 12 -13.56 -20.59 10.55
CA ALA A 12 -12.66 -20.90 11.65
C ALA A 12 -11.59 -19.78 11.72
N ARG A 13 -11.67 -18.95 12.74
CA ARG A 13 -10.61 -17.99 13.04
C ARG A 13 -9.41 -18.82 13.50
N ALA A 14 -8.40 -18.93 12.67
CA ALA A 14 -7.08 -19.31 13.16
C ALA A 14 -6.76 -18.40 14.35
N ASP A 15 -6.21 -18.95 15.43
CA ASP A 15 -5.93 -18.31 16.72
C ASP A 15 -5.53 -16.83 16.58
N ALA A 16 -6.53 -15.97 16.50
CA ALA A 16 -6.29 -14.54 16.49
C ALA A 16 -5.86 -14.15 17.91
N PRO A 17 -4.78 -13.39 18.08
CA PRO A 17 -4.37 -12.96 19.40
C PRO A 17 -5.53 -12.22 20.08
N ALA A 18 -5.99 -12.74 21.20
CA ALA A 18 -7.02 -12.09 22.00
C ALA A 18 -6.39 -10.88 22.72
N GLY A 19 -6.99 -9.69 22.52
CA GLY A 19 -6.53 -8.50 23.22
C GLY A 19 -6.79 -7.22 22.43
N PRO A 20 -6.52 -6.06 23.03
CA PRO A 20 -6.66 -4.77 22.34
C PRO A 20 -5.58 -4.61 21.26
N PHE A 21 -5.93 -3.91 20.18
CA PHE A 21 -5.03 -3.56 19.08
C PHE A 21 -5.37 -2.17 18.56
N GLN A 22 -4.43 -1.59 17.82
CA GLN A 22 -4.65 -0.35 17.07
C GLN A 22 -4.90 -0.69 15.60
N THR A 23 -5.59 0.21 14.90
CA THR A 23 -5.82 0.09 13.46
C THR A 23 -5.28 1.31 12.73
N ARG A 24 -4.64 1.08 11.58
CA ARG A 24 -4.25 2.13 10.65
C ARG A 24 -4.75 1.77 9.25
N ALA A 25 -5.58 2.65 8.69
CA ALA A 25 -5.98 2.56 7.29
C ALA A 25 -5.05 3.40 6.40
N GLY A 26 -4.73 2.88 5.24
CA GLY A 26 -3.96 3.57 4.22
C GLY A 26 -4.50 3.28 2.82
N ALA A 27 -4.17 4.12 1.86
CA ALA A 27 -4.57 3.99 0.47
C ALA A 27 -3.34 4.09 -0.44
N TYR A 28 -3.25 3.20 -1.44
CA TYR A 28 -2.05 2.98 -2.25
C TYR A 28 -2.43 2.81 -3.72
N ALA A 29 -1.57 3.31 -4.61
CA ALA A 29 -1.77 3.24 -6.06
C ALA A 29 -0.78 2.29 -6.74
N LEU A 30 -1.28 1.30 -7.46
CA LEU A 30 -0.51 0.57 -8.44
C LEU A 30 -0.47 1.37 -9.74
N ILE A 31 0.70 1.85 -10.10
CA ILE A 31 0.96 2.64 -11.31
C ILE A 31 1.97 1.86 -12.16
N VAL A 32 1.49 1.32 -13.28
CA VAL A 32 2.31 0.57 -14.23
C VAL A 32 2.28 1.27 -15.58
N ASP A 33 3.45 1.52 -16.15
CA ASP A 33 3.60 2.11 -17.47
C ASP A 33 4.80 1.50 -18.21
N GLY A 34 4.60 1.08 -19.45
CA GLY A 34 5.66 0.56 -20.31
C GLY A 34 6.45 -0.62 -19.73
N GLY A 35 5.82 -1.52 -18.98
CA GLY A 35 6.49 -2.67 -18.34
C GLY A 35 7.25 -2.29 -17.05
N ARG A 36 7.06 -1.08 -16.54
CA ARG A 36 7.66 -0.60 -15.30
C ARG A 36 6.58 -0.26 -14.27
N VAL A 37 6.93 -0.37 -13.01
CA VAL A 37 6.08 0.03 -11.87
C VAL A 37 6.73 1.17 -11.10
N LEU A 38 5.93 2.15 -10.69
CA LEU A 38 6.37 3.23 -9.81
C LEU A 38 6.27 2.78 -8.36
N LEU A 39 7.37 2.82 -7.65
CA LEU A 39 7.43 2.52 -6.23
C LEU A 39 8.01 3.71 -5.46
N SER A 40 7.55 3.87 -4.23
CA SER A 40 8.16 4.73 -3.21
C SER A 40 8.87 3.87 -2.17
N SER A 41 9.80 4.44 -1.42
CA SER A 41 10.52 3.72 -0.38
C SER A 41 10.30 4.35 0.98
N TRP A 42 10.32 3.52 2.01
CA TRP A 42 10.39 3.97 3.38
C TRP A 42 11.49 3.25 4.15
N GLN A 43 12.05 3.92 5.14
CA GLN A 43 13.07 3.35 5.99
C GLN A 43 12.42 2.47 7.05
N GLY A 44 12.48 1.16 6.85
CA GLY A 44 12.11 0.19 7.87
C GLY A 44 13.15 0.12 9.00
N PRO A 45 12.89 -0.68 10.05
CA PRO A 45 13.79 -0.78 11.21
C PRO A 45 15.20 -1.19 10.85
N GLU A 46 15.37 -2.07 9.89
CA GLU A 46 16.65 -2.66 9.51
C GLU A 46 17.01 -2.38 8.05
N HIS A 47 16.03 -2.14 7.20
CA HIS A 47 16.24 -2.07 5.74
C HIS A 47 15.28 -1.11 5.07
N LEU A 48 15.72 -0.58 3.93
CA LEU A 48 14.86 0.12 2.98
C LEU A 48 13.83 -0.86 2.39
N VAL A 49 12.56 -0.49 2.39
CA VAL A 49 11.45 -1.26 1.83
C VAL A 49 10.78 -0.46 0.73
N TRP A 50 10.59 -1.08 -0.43
CA TRP A 50 9.84 -0.49 -1.53
C TRP A 50 8.37 -0.85 -1.42
N THR A 51 7.51 0.11 -1.69
CA THR A 51 6.06 -0.02 -1.61
C THR A 51 5.38 0.70 -2.78
N LEU A 52 4.09 0.46 -2.94
CA LEU A 52 3.28 1.32 -3.81
C LEU A 52 3.24 2.73 -3.22
N PRO A 53 3.25 3.78 -4.05
CA PRO A 53 3.00 5.13 -3.58
C PRO A 53 1.65 5.19 -2.85
N GLY A 54 1.64 5.79 -1.69
CA GLY A 54 0.47 5.84 -0.82
C GLY A 54 0.83 5.92 0.64
N GLY A 55 -0.15 6.15 1.47
CA GLY A 55 0.05 6.29 2.91
C GLY A 55 -1.25 6.34 3.70
N GLY A 56 -1.17 6.89 4.89
CA GLY A 56 -2.28 6.93 5.83
C GLY A 56 -3.42 7.83 5.36
N ILE A 57 -4.66 7.36 5.57
CA ILE A 57 -5.85 8.17 5.37
C ILE A 57 -5.97 9.11 6.57
N GLU A 58 -6.07 10.40 6.31
CA GLU A 58 -6.24 11.43 7.33
C GLU A 58 -7.70 11.64 7.70
N LEU A 59 -7.95 12.23 8.86
CA LEU A 59 -9.30 12.50 9.32
C LEU A 59 -10.02 13.46 8.35
N GLY A 60 -11.12 12.99 7.78
CA GLY A 60 -11.93 13.76 6.82
C GLY A 60 -11.60 13.48 5.36
N GLU A 61 -10.55 12.69 5.07
CA GLU A 61 -10.25 12.25 3.72
C GLU A 61 -11.02 10.98 3.33
N SER A 62 -11.40 10.88 2.07
CA SER A 62 -11.72 9.59 1.46
C SER A 62 -10.43 8.80 1.14
N PRO A 63 -10.50 7.47 0.96
CA PRO A 63 -9.36 6.69 0.51
C PRO A 63 -8.79 7.15 -0.84
N GLU A 64 -9.65 7.62 -1.75
CA GLU A 64 -9.26 8.16 -3.06
C GLU A 64 -8.45 9.45 -2.92
N GLU A 65 -8.91 10.37 -2.07
CA GLU A 65 -8.22 11.65 -1.81
C GLU A 65 -6.85 11.40 -1.17
N ALA A 66 -6.80 10.54 -0.14
CA ALA A 66 -5.55 10.15 0.50
C ALA A 66 -4.56 9.54 -0.49
N CYS A 67 -5.03 8.62 -1.34
CA CYS A 67 -4.20 7.97 -2.35
C CYS A 67 -3.56 8.98 -3.32
N LEU A 68 -4.36 9.90 -3.86
CA LEU A 68 -3.88 10.90 -4.80
C LEU A 68 -2.95 11.93 -4.15
N ARG A 69 -3.22 12.34 -2.92
CA ARG A 69 -2.35 13.23 -2.14
C ARG A 69 -0.97 12.58 -1.93
N GLU A 70 -0.95 11.34 -1.45
CA GLU A 70 0.29 10.61 -1.19
C GLU A 70 1.10 10.36 -2.47
N VAL A 71 0.45 9.99 -3.58
CA VAL A 71 1.13 9.85 -4.87
C VAL A 71 1.85 11.15 -5.23
N TRP A 72 1.18 12.29 -5.09
CA TRP A 72 1.79 13.58 -5.38
C TRP A 72 2.93 13.93 -4.41
N GLU A 73 2.74 13.74 -3.12
CA GLU A 73 3.74 14.03 -2.08
C GLU A 73 4.99 13.20 -2.26
N GLU A 74 4.83 11.88 -2.44
CA GLU A 74 5.95 10.93 -2.51
C GLU A 74 6.67 10.92 -3.86
N THR A 75 5.96 11.21 -4.97
CA THR A 75 6.51 11.03 -6.32
C THR A 75 6.59 12.30 -7.15
N GLY A 76 5.90 13.35 -6.76
CA GLY A 76 5.76 14.58 -7.56
C GLY A 76 4.85 14.46 -8.78
N HIS A 77 4.24 13.30 -8.98
CA HIS A 77 3.28 13.07 -10.06
C HIS A 77 1.86 13.39 -9.65
N THR A 78 1.10 13.96 -10.56
CA THR A 78 -0.37 13.94 -10.50
C THR A 78 -0.87 12.68 -11.19
N ALA A 79 -1.92 12.08 -10.63
CA ALA A 79 -2.48 10.82 -11.10
C ALA A 79 -4.00 10.85 -11.11
N GLU A 80 -4.58 9.89 -11.80
CA GLU A 80 -6.01 9.60 -11.82
C GLU A 80 -6.19 8.12 -11.47
N LEU A 81 -7.11 7.84 -10.53
CA LEU A 81 -7.46 6.47 -10.19
C LEU A 81 -8.29 5.85 -11.32
N THR A 82 -7.94 4.65 -11.72
CA THR A 82 -8.58 3.93 -12.82
C THR A 82 -9.44 2.76 -12.35
N GLY A 83 -9.27 2.31 -11.11
CA GLY A 83 -10.09 1.25 -10.52
C GLY A 83 -9.68 0.91 -9.10
N LEU A 84 -10.61 0.31 -8.36
CA LEU A 84 -10.34 -0.30 -7.07
C LEU A 84 -9.88 -1.75 -7.28
N LEU A 85 -8.67 -2.08 -6.84
CA LEU A 85 -8.15 -3.46 -6.85
C LEU A 85 -8.68 -4.29 -5.67
N GLY A 86 -8.97 -3.64 -4.56
CA GLY A 86 -9.48 -4.29 -3.36
C GLY A 86 -8.84 -3.77 -2.07
N VAL A 87 -9.10 -4.52 -1.01
CA VAL A 87 -8.59 -4.21 0.32
C VAL A 87 -7.80 -5.40 0.84
N THR A 88 -6.67 -5.16 1.45
CA THR A 88 -5.87 -6.18 2.14
C THR A 88 -5.57 -5.74 3.58
N THR A 89 -5.20 -6.68 4.42
CA THR A 89 -4.86 -6.40 5.81
C THR A 89 -3.53 -7.04 6.18
N GLY A 90 -2.84 -6.42 7.11
CA GLY A 90 -1.64 -6.96 7.71
C GLY A 90 -1.64 -6.77 9.22
N THR A 91 -0.79 -7.48 9.93
CA THR A 91 -0.60 -7.31 11.36
C THR A 91 0.87 -7.04 11.65
N ILE A 92 1.13 -5.99 12.41
CA ILE A 92 2.47 -5.70 12.95
C ILE A 92 2.41 -5.96 14.46
N PRO A 93 3.11 -6.99 14.95
CA PRO A 93 3.19 -7.27 16.37
C PRO A 93 3.79 -6.08 17.15
N ALA A 94 3.42 -5.91 18.41
CA ALA A 94 3.84 -4.79 19.23
C ALA A 94 5.37 -4.64 19.29
N GLU A 95 6.10 -5.74 19.40
CA GLU A 95 7.57 -5.79 19.46
C GLU A 95 8.27 -5.36 18.15
N LYS A 96 7.53 -5.31 17.03
CA LYS A 96 8.04 -4.87 15.71
C LYS A 96 7.61 -3.44 15.36
N ARG A 97 6.93 -2.75 16.29
CA ARG A 97 6.52 -1.37 16.08
C ARG A 97 7.69 -0.40 16.26
N LEU A 98 7.86 0.51 15.27
CA LEU A 98 9.03 1.39 15.18
C LEU A 98 9.17 2.37 16.35
N ARG A 99 8.04 2.80 16.94
CA ARG A 99 8.02 3.80 18.01
C ARG A 99 7.78 3.20 19.38
N GLY A 100 7.87 1.86 19.51
CA GLY A 100 7.70 1.18 20.79
C GLY A 100 6.26 1.24 21.35
N GLU A 101 5.25 1.40 20.47
CA GLU A 101 3.86 1.37 20.91
C GLU A 101 3.52 -0.02 21.47
N PRO A 102 2.77 -0.06 22.61
CA PRO A 102 2.60 -1.31 23.36
C PRO A 102 1.57 -2.29 22.75
N LEU A 103 0.80 -1.84 21.76
CA LEU A 103 -0.25 -2.66 21.13
C LEU A 103 0.12 -3.09 19.72
N PRO A 104 -0.28 -4.29 19.28
CA PRO A 104 -0.16 -4.68 17.88
C PRO A 104 -1.00 -3.76 16.99
N LEU A 105 -0.59 -3.64 15.73
CA LEU A 105 -1.24 -2.82 14.72
C LEU A 105 -1.88 -3.70 13.65
N LEU A 106 -3.18 -3.56 13.47
CA LEU A 106 -3.88 -4.00 12.26
C LEU A 106 -3.73 -2.91 11.20
N THR A 107 -3.11 -3.24 10.09
CA THR A 107 -3.05 -2.36 8.92
C THR A 107 -4.12 -2.75 7.92
N VAL A 108 -4.80 -1.76 7.35
CA VAL A 108 -5.79 -1.93 6.28
C VAL A 108 -5.29 -1.13 5.09
N GLN A 109 -5.03 -1.79 3.95
CA GLN A 109 -4.59 -1.15 2.72
C GLN A 109 -5.69 -1.19 1.68
N VAL A 110 -6.16 -0.01 1.25
CA VAL A 110 -7.05 0.15 0.10
C VAL A 110 -6.16 0.30 -1.14
N LEU A 111 -6.28 -0.62 -2.09
CA LEU A 111 -5.42 -0.70 -3.27
C LEU A 111 -6.19 -0.25 -4.51
N TYR A 112 -5.62 0.71 -5.23
CA TYR A 112 -6.15 1.23 -6.49
C TYR A 112 -5.18 0.97 -7.64
N THR A 113 -5.70 0.89 -8.86
CA THR A 113 -4.93 1.17 -10.07
C THR A 113 -5.00 2.65 -10.38
N ALA A 114 -3.91 3.21 -10.89
CA ALA A 114 -3.86 4.61 -11.30
C ALA A 114 -2.96 4.81 -12.53
N ARG A 115 -3.14 5.93 -13.20
CA ARG A 115 -2.28 6.40 -14.30
C ARG A 115 -1.77 7.80 -14.00
N ILE A 116 -0.55 8.10 -14.43
CA ILE A 116 0.02 9.44 -14.32
C ILE A 116 -0.69 10.36 -15.31
N THR A 117 -1.04 11.56 -14.84
CA THR A 117 -1.65 12.61 -15.67
C THR A 117 -0.76 13.82 -15.83
N GLY A 118 0.31 13.93 -15.02
CA GLY A 118 1.24 15.06 -15.09
C GLY A 118 2.29 15.01 -13.98
N GLY A 119 3.01 16.12 -13.84
CA GLY A 119 4.07 16.24 -12.85
C GLY A 119 5.40 15.66 -13.33
N VAL A 120 6.42 15.77 -12.48
CA VAL A 120 7.78 15.28 -12.74
C VAL A 120 8.21 14.48 -11.53
N LEU A 121 8.80 13.30 -11.76
CA LEU A 121 9.29 12.45 -10.69
C LEU A 121 10.28 13.21 -9.81
N ARG A 122 9.92 13.35 -8.56
CA ARG A 122 10.75 13.92 -7.49
C ARG A 122 10.40 13.22 -6.19
N PRO A 123 11.40 12.72 -5.44
CA PRO A 123 11.16 12.15 -4.11
C PRO A 123 10.62 13.21 -3.15
N GLU A 124 9.91 12.76 -2.14
CA GLU A 124 9.47 13.60 -1.03
C GLU A 124 10.66 14.22 -0.29
N VAL A 125 10.50 15.46 0.17
CA VAL A 125 11.51 16.15 1.00
C VAL A 125 10.95 16.33 2.41
N GLY A 126 11.57 15.65 3.38
CA GLY A 126 11.22 15.79 4.80
C GLY A 126 10.02 14.99 5.26
N GLY A 127 9.48 14.08 4.44
CA GLY A 127 8.39 13.17 4.79
C GLY A 127 8.86 11.78 5.21
N SER A 128 7.95 10.82 5.17
CA SER A 128 8.21 9.42 5.54
C SER A 128 8.81 8.59 4.40
N SER A 129 8.61 9.01 3.16
CA SER A 129 9.22 8.42 1.98
C SER A 129 10.64 8.97 1.78
N THR A 130 11.58 8.11 1.44
CA THR A 130 12.99 8.50 1.24
C THR A 130 13.40 8.55 -0.23
N ASP A 131 12.67 7.89 -1.12
CA ASP A 131 12.93 7.85 -2.56
C ASP A 131 11.69 7.39 -3.33
N ALA A 132 11.63 7.72 -4.62
CA ALA A 132 10.62 7.24 -5.54
C ALA A 132 11.27 6.92 -6.89
N ARG A 133 10.99 5.74 -7.46
CA ARG A 133 11.62 5.26 -8.69
C ARG A 133 10.69 4.38 -9.52
N TRP A 134 10.96 4.37 -10.81
CA TRP A 134 10.43 3.37 -11.74
C TRP A 134 11.35 2.15 -11.77
N PHE A 135 10.77 0.97 -11.59
CA PHE A 135 11.47 -0.31 -11.70
C PHE A 135 10.88 -1.14 -12.83
N ASP A 136 11.71 -1.82 -13.58
CA ASP A 136 11.23 -2.83 -14.51
C ASP A 136 10.54 -3.96 -13.72
N LEU A 137 9.41 -4.44 -14.22
CA LEU A 137 8.66 -5.50 -13.53
C LEU A 137 9.53 -6.75 -13.30
N ALA A 138 10.44 -7.05 -14.25
CA ALA A 138 11.36 -8.17 -14.13
C ALA A 138 12.40 -8.04 -12.98
N GLU A 139 12.62 -6.82 -12.46
CA GLU A 139 13.59 -6.57 -11.37
C GLU A 139 12.97 -6.76 -9.98
N LEU A 140 11.64 -6.84 -9.89
CA LEU A 140 10.93 -6.85 -8.61
C LEU A 140 11.29 -8.03 -7.72
N SER A 141 11.60 -9.18 -8.29
CA SER A 141 12.03 -10.38 -7.54
C SER A 141 13.32 -10.16 -6.74
N GLY A 142 14.15 -9.21 -7.14
CA GLY A 142 15.38 -8.81 -6.45
C GLY A 142 15.20 -7.71 -5.41
N LEU A 143 14.02 -7.11 -5.32
CA LEU A 143 13.75 -5.99 -4.42
C LEU A 143 13.05 -6.46 -3.14
N ARG A 144 13.38 -5.81 -2.05
CA ARG A 144 12.60 -5.96 -0.82
C ARG A 144 11.36 -5.06 -0.90
N THR A 145 10.22 -5.67 -1.15
CA THR A 145 8.94 -4.97 -1.29
C THR A 145 7.99 -5.30 -0.14
N ALA A 146 7.05 -4.38 0.12
CA ALA A 146 5.90 -4.68 0.98
C ALA A 146 5.01 -5.74 0.32
N SER A 147 4.39 -6.61 1.12
CA SER A 147 3.59 -7.75 0.61
C SER A 147 2.43 -7.33 -0.30
N TRP A 148 1.84 -6.17 -0.06
CA TRP A 148 0.75 -5.66 -0.89
C TRP A 148 1.17 -5.19 -2.28
N VAL A 149 2.47 -5.02 -2.56
CA VAL A 149 2.98 -4.76 -3.93
C VAL A 149 2.71 -5.97 -4.82
N THR A 150 3.15 -7.14 -4.40
CA THR A 150 2.92 -8.40 -5.14
C THR A 150 1.44 -8.74 -5.23
N GLU A 151 0.69 -8.48 -4.17
CA GLU A 151 -0.76 -8.71 -4.17
C GLU A 151 -1.49 -7.79 -5.15
N ALA A 152 -1.14 -6.51 -5.21
CA ALA A 152 -1.71 -5.56 -6.16
C ALA A 152 -1.42 -5.95 -7.61
N LEU A 153 -0.19 -6.33 -7.92
CA LEU A 153 0.20 -6.82 -9.25
C LEU A 153 -0.61 -8.06 -9.65
N ALA A 154 -0.72 -9.05 -8.76
CA ALA A 154 -1.49 -10.25 -9.02
C ALA A 154 -2.98 -9.95 -9.26
N ARG A 155 -3.58 -9.09 -8.47
CA ARG A 155 -4.99 -8.66 -8.64
C ARG A 155 -5.21 -7.88 -9.94
N ALA A 156 -4.22 -7.13 -10.39
CA ALA A 156 -4.25 -6.41 -11.66
C ALA A 156 -3.95 -7.30 -12.88
N GLY A 157 -3.59 -8.57 -12.67
CA GLY A 157 -3.17 -9.47 -13.75
C GLY A 157 -1.85 -9.09 -14.38
N VAL A 158 -0.97 -8.39 -13.67
CA VAL A 158 0.36 -7.97 -14.11
C VAL A 158 1.38 -9.02 -13.68
N ALA A 159 2.05 -9.62 -14.66
CA ALA A 159 3.17 -10.54 -14.40
C ALA A 159 4.43 -9.73 -14.05
N ALA A 160 5.14 -10.15 -12.99
CA ALA A 160 6.41 -9.59 -12.51
C ALA A 160 7.46 -10.69 -12.38
#